data_82f370b28401bc9374aebe9074501f78
#
_entry.id   82f370b28401bc9374aebe9074501f78
#
_cell.length_a   1.000
_cell.length_b   1.000
_cell.length_c   1.000
_cell.angle_alpha   90.00
_cell.angle_beta   90.00
_cell.angle_gamma   90.00
#
_symmetry.space_group_name_H-M   'P 1'
#
loop_
_entity.id
_entity.type
_entity.pdbx_description
1 polymer ?
#
loop_
_entity_poly.entity_id
_entity_poly.type
_entity_poly.pdbx_seq_one_letter_code
_entity_poly.pdbx_strand_id
1 'polypeptide(L)'
;MVPSKGTPKRGGGPGGEAWAIEADGERAGTVFINLIEEPPIGKHASLQIFLNRESQGRQIGRLAYRAACDASEYNVVYAHMRKSNIASRRAAEEAGFADVTPAGHSQLIMKHVRREGSSTGG
;
A
#
# COMPACT_ATOMS: atom_id res chain seq x y z
N MET A 1 6.11 -9.40 7.78
CA MET A 1 6.72 -8.06 7.69
C MET A 1 7.19 -7.60 9.06
N VAL A 2 8.23 -6.79 9.07
CA VAL A 2 8.83 -6.29 10.32
C VAL A 2 8.69 -4.77 10.34
N PRO A 3 8.15 -4.17 11.42
CA PRO A 3 8.06 -2.72 11.52
C PRO A 3 9.42 -2.05 11.33
N SER A 4 9.42 -0.90 10.67
CA SER A 4 10.61 -0.14 10.34
C SER A 4 10.38 1.33 10.66
N LYS A 5 11.48 2.07 10.88
CA LYS A 5 11.38 3.50 11.17
C LYS A 5 11.07 4.32 9.92
N GLY A 6 11.45 3.81 8.76
CA GLY A 6 11.32 4.56 7.52
C GLY A 6 12.21 5.80 7.49
N THR A 7 12.03 6.59 6.44
CA THR A 7 12.66 7.91 6.30
C THR A 7 11.55 8.96 6.19
N PRO A 8 11.84 10.27 6.30
CA PRO A 8 10.78 11.29 6.25
C PRO A 8 9.85 11.18 5.06
N LYS A 9 10.34 10.71 3.91
CA LYS A 9 9.51 10.55 2.72
C LYS A 9 9.01 9.12 2.49
N ARG A 10 9.38 8.20 3.38
CA ARG A 10 9.06 6.77 3.24
C ARG A 10 8.55 6.20 4.57
N GLY A 11 7.45 6.79 5.04
CA GLY A 11 6.76 6.29 6.22
C GLY A 11 7.32 6.76 7.55
N GLY A 12 8.41 7.54 7.58
CA GLY A 12 9.00 8.05 8.81
C GLY A 12 8.57 9.46 9.17
N GLY A 13 7.72 10.10 8.35
CA GLY A 13 7.18 11.41 8.66
C GLY A 13 5.97 11.35 9.57
N PRO A 14 5.35 12.50 9.90
CA PRO A 14 4.19 12.54 10.78
C PRO A 14 3.04 11.69 10.23
N GLY A 15 2.53 10.78 11.06
CA GLY A 15 1.45 9.89 10.66
C GLY A 15 1.87 8.77 9.72
N GLY A 16 3.14 8.67 9.39
CA GLY A 16 3.64 7.63 8.50
C GLY A 16 3.84 6.28 9.19
N GLU A 17 3.90 5.24 8.37
CA GLU A 17 4.17 3.88 8.84
C GLU A 17 5.09 3.19 7.83
N ALA A 18 5.96 2.30 8.30
CA ALA A 18 6.87 1.60 7.41
C ALA A 18 7.16 0.19 7.92
N TRP A 19 7.39 -0.72 6.99
CA TRP A 19 7.74 -2.11 7.29
C TRP A 19 8.78 -2.63 6.29
N ALA A 20 9.68 -3.47 6.78
CA ALA A 20 10.56 -4.25 5.92
C ALA A 20 9.84 -5.53 5.52
N ILE A 21 9.94 -5.90 4.26
CA ILE A 21 9.38 -7.14 3.73
C ILE A 21 10.49 -8.18 3.71
N GLU A 22 10.25 -9.32 4.34
CA GLU A 22 11.20 -10.44 4.34
C GLU A 22 10.59 -11.63 3.61
N ALA A 23 11.41 -12.32 2.85
CA ALA A 23 11.03 -13.55 2.17
C ALA A 23 12.21 -14.50 2.23
N ASP A 24 11.97 -15.74 2.66
CA ASP A 24 13.00 -16.78 2.78
C ASP A 24 14.20 -16.32 3.64
N GLY A 25 13.92 -15.55 4.71
CA GLY A 25 14.95 -15.07 5.61
C GLY A 25 15.75 -13.88 5.11
N GLU A 26 15.43 -13.35 3.94
CA GLU A 26 16.14 -12.23 3.34
C GLU A 26 15.20 -11.05 3.12
N ARG A 27 15.77 -9.85 3.10
CA ARG A 27 14.98 -8.63 2.85
C ARG A 27 14.58 -8.58 1.38
N ALA A 28 13.28 -8.59 1.13
CA ALA A 28 12.71 -8.56 -0.21
C ALA A 28 12.34 -7.16 -0.66
N GLY A 29 12.14 -6.24 0.29
CA GLY A 29 11.74 -4.88 -0.06
C GLY A 29 11.23 -4.10 1.14
N THR A 30 10.50 -3.04 0.84
CA THR A 30 9.94 -2.15 1.86
C THR A 30 8.52 -1.77 1.44
N VAL A 31 7.63 -1.67 2.43
CA VAL A 31 6.31 -1.08 2.23
C VAL A 31 6.15 0.05 3.24
N PHE A 32 5.56 1.16 2.80
CA PHE A 32 5.36 2.29 3.70
C PHE A 32 4.10 3.06 3.34
N ILE A 33 3.58 3.77 4.33
CA ILE A 33 2.41 4.62 4.19
C ILE A 33 2.82 6.03 4.60
N ASN A 34 2.52 7.01 3.75
CA ASN A 34 2.68 8.42 4.04
C ASN A 34 1.31 9.08 4.10
N LEU A 35 1.16 10.06 4.99
CA LEU A 35 0.02 10.97 4.92
C LEU A 35 0.37 12.05 3.91
N ILE A 36 -0.40 12.13 2.84
CA ILE A 36 -0.21 13.14 1.80
C ILE A 36 -1.49 13.95 1.62
N GLU A 37 -1.35 15.11 1.02
CA GLU A 37 -2.50 15.94 0.69
C GLU A 37 -2.42 16.29 -0.79
N GLU A 38 -3.28 15.67 -1.59
CA GLU A 38 -3.31 15.86 -3.03
C GLU A 38 -4.75 15.85 -3.54
N PRO A 39 -5.12 16.82 -4.42
CA PRO A 39 -6.40 16.76 -5.10
C PRO A 39 -6.47 15.53 -6.01
N PRO A 40 -7.64 14.98 -6.26
CA PRO A 40 -8.95 15.39 -5.76
C PRO A 40 -9.31 14.80 -4.40
N ILE A 41 -8.46 13.93 -3.84
CA ILE A 41 -8.80 13.19 -2.61
C ILE A 41 -8.64 14.07 -1.36
N GLY A 42 -7.64 14.97 -1.36
CA GLY A 42 -7.27 15.74 -0.19
C GLY A 42 -6.29 14.97 0.67
N LYS A 43 -6.40 15.09 1.99
CA LYS A 43 -5.49 14.43 2.92
C LYS A 43 -5.85 12.95 3.03
N HIS A 44 -4.87 12.08 2.80
CA HIS A 44 -5.12 10.63 2.84
C HIS A 44 -3.83 9.84 3.08
N ALA A 45 -4.00 8.60 3.51
CA ALA A 45 -2.90 7.66 3.70
C ALA A 45 -2.60 6.98 2.35
N SER A 46 -1.37 7.10 1.89
CA SER A 46 -0.93 6.55 0.60
C SER A 46 0.14 5.50 0.81
N LEU A 47 -0.10 4.30 0.30
CA LEU A 47 0.77 3.15 0.45
C LEU A 47 1.63 2.96 -0.79
N GLN A 48 2.91 2.67 -0.59
CA GLN A 48 3.85 2.33 -1.66
C GLN A 48 4.67 1.12 -1.28
N ILE A 49 5.01 0.32 -2.28
CA ILE A 49 5.79 -0.90 -2.11
C ILE A 49 6.98 -0.85 -3.07
N PHE A 50 8.17 -1.14 -2.54
CA PHE A 50 9.37 -1.32 -3.34
C PHE A 50 9.91 -2.71 -3.09
N LEU A 51 10.03 -3.50 -4.15
CA LEU A 51 10.59 -4.84 -4.10
C LEU A 51 11.96 -4.85 -4.75
N ASN A 52 12.89 -5.62 -4.17
CA ASN A 52 14.17 -5.89 -4.79
C ASN A 52 13.93 -6.57 -6.14
N ARG A 53 14.89 -6.42 -7.07
CA ARG A 53 14.74 -6.97 -8.41
C ARG A 53 14.46 -8.47 -8.39
N GLU A 54 15.21 -9.23 -7.59
CA GLU A 54 15.05 -10.68 -7.50
C GLU A 54 13.76 -11.11 -6.80
N SER A 55 13.09 -10.19 -6.14
CA SER A 55 11.82 -10.47 -5.45
C SER A 55 10.59 -10.13 -6.29
N GLN A 56 10.79 -9.45 -7.42
CA GLN A 56 9.69 -9.10 -8.30
C GLN A 56 9.18 -10.35 -9.03
N GLY A 57 7.88 -10.37 -9.30
CA GLY A 57 7.26 -11.49 -10.00
C GLY A 57 6.99 -12.71 -9.14
N ARG A 58 7.27 -12.66 -7.83
CA ARG A 58 7.06 -13.78 -6.91
C ARG A 58 5.79 -13.64 -6.08
N GLN A 59 4.88 -12.81 -6.51
CA GLN A 59 3.60 -12.55 -5.82
C GLN A 59 3.76 -11.96 -4.42
N ILE A 60 4.94 -11.47 -4.09
CA ILE A 60 5.22 -10.86 -2.79
C ILE A 60 4.42 -9.56 -2.62
N GLY A 61 4.23 -8.82 -3.72
CA GLY A 61 3.52 -7.55 -3.69
C GLY A 61 2.10 -7.64 -3.13
N ARG A 62 1.31 -8.64 -3.57
CA ARG A 62 -0.06 -8.79 -3.09
C ARG A 62 -0.11 -9.11 -1.59
N LEU A 63 0.83 -9.90 -1.12
CA LEU A 63 0.91 -10.24 0.30
C LEU A 63 1.32 -9.03 1.11
N ALA A 64 2.24 -8.21 0.59
CA ALA A 64 2.68 -6.99 1.25
C ALA A 64 1.55 -5.96 1.32
N TYR A 65 0.77 -5.78 0.24
CA TYR A 65 -0.38 -4.90 0.26
C TYR A 65 -1.37 -5.31 1.35
N ARG A 66 -1.72 -6.60 1.40
CA ARG A 66 -2.66 -7.11 2.39
C ARG A 66 -2.14 -6.96 3.80
N ALA A 67 -0.88 -7.36 4.02
CA ALA A 67 -0.28 -7.31 5.35
C ALA A 67 -0.17 -5.87 5.86
N ALA A 68 0.17 -4.92 5.00
CA ALA A 68 0.25 -3.51 5.39
C ALA A 68 -1.12 -2.96 5.75
N CYS A 69 -2.15 -3.29 4.99
CA CYS A 69 -3.51 -2.84 5.30
C CYS A 69 -4.01 -3.42 6.62
N ASP A 70 -3.64 -4.66 6.93
CA ASP A 70 -4.00 -5.29 8.19
C ASP A 70 -3.25 -4.70 9.38
N ALA A 71 -1.97 -4.36 9.19
CA ALA A 71 -1.11 -3.84 10.25
C ALA A 71 -1.27 -2.33 10.47
N SER A 72 -1.73 -1.60 9.48
CA SER A 72 -1.86 -0.14 9.54
C SER A 72 -2.93 0.29 10.54
N GLU A 73 -2.72 1.46 11.14
CA GLU A 73 -3.74 2.09 11.96
C GLU A 73 -4.85 2.74 11.12
N TYR A 74 -4.60 2.93 9.82
CA TYR A 74 -5.57 3.58 8.95
C TYR A 74 -6.60 2.59 8.44
N ASN A 75 -7.88 2.95 8.53
CA ASN A 75 -8.98 2.14 8.01
C ASN A 75 -9.14 2.31 6.50
N VAL A 76 -8.67 3.43 5.97
CA VAL A 76 -8.75 3.73 4.54
C VAL A 76 -7.33 4.03 4.05
N VAL A 77 -6.88 3.27 3.06
CA VAL A 77 -5.54 3.40 2.49
C VAL A 77 -5.67 3.47 0.97
N TYR A 78 -4.95 4.41 0.37
CA TYR A 78 -4.90 4.58 -1.08
C TYR A 78 -3.57 4.10 -1.62
N ALA A 79 -3.56 3.74 -2.89
CA ALA A 79 -2.33 3.44 -3.62
C ALA A 79 -2.38 4.17 -4.96
N HIS A 80 -1.33 4.94 -5.24
CA HIS A 80 -1.18 5.66 -6.51
C HIS A 80 -0.14 4.94 -7.34
N MET A 81 -0.43 4.70 -8.62
CA MET A 81 0.49 4.00 -9.49
C MET A 81 0.30 4.43 -10.94
N ARG A 82 1.29 4.15 -11.77
CA ARG A 82 1.17 4.40 -13.20
C ARG A 82 0.14 3.44 -13.79
N LYS A 83 -0.66 3.92 -14.73
CA LYS A 83 -1.67 3.09 -15.38
C LYS A 83 -1.05 1.89 -16.11
N SER A 84 0.19 2.00 -16.54
CA SER A 84 0.92 0.92 -17.20
C SER A 84 1.46 -0.13 -16.24
N ASN A 85 1.40 0.12 -14.93
CA ASN A 85 1.95 -0.82 -13.94
C ASN A 85 0.93 -1.93 -13.62
N ILE A 86 0.79 -2.85 -14.57
CA ILE A 86 -0.21 -3.93 -14.49
C ILE A 86 0.04 -4.84 -13.29
N ALA A 87 1.31 -5.16 -13.01
CA ALA A 87 1.64 -6.05 -11.91
C ALA A 87 1.21 -5.47 -10.56
N SER A 88 1.47 -4.18 -10.33
CA SER A 88 1.09 -3.52 -9.10
C SER A 88 -0.44 -3.41 -8.98
N ARG A 89 -1.11 -3.12 -10.09
CA ARG A 89 -2.57 -3.06 -10.11
C ARG A 89 -3.19 -4.40 -9.70
N ARG A 90 -2.69 -5.49 -10.29
CA ARG A 90 -3.20 -6.84 -9.96
C ARG A 90 -2.95 -7.19 -8.50
N ALA A 91 -1.76 -6.87 -8.00
CA ALA A 91 -1.43 -7.13 -6.60
C ALA A 91 -2.36 -6.38 -5.66
N ALA A 92 -2.64 -5.12 -5.96
CA ALA A 92 -3.55 -4.31 -5.17
C ALA A 92 -4.98 -4.85 -5.23
N GLU A 93 -5.45 -5.21 -6.42
CA GLU A 93 -6.79 -5.78 -6.59
C GLU A 93 -6.95 -7.07 -5.78
N GLU A 94 -5.97 -7.95 -5.83
CA GLU A 94 -5.99 -9.19 -5.05
C GLU A 94 -5.99 -8.94 -3.55
N ALA A 95 -5.42 -7.82 -3.13
CA ALA A 95 -5.41 -7.43 -1.72
C ALA A 95 -6.70 -6.71 -1.29
N GLY A 96 -7.63 -6.49 -2.21
CA GLY A 96 -8.92 -5.88 -1.88
C GLY A 96 -9.04 -4.40 -2.23
N PHE A 97 -8.09 -3.84 -2.96
CA PHE A 97 -8.19 -2.46 -3.42
C PHE A 97 -9.13 -2.37 -4.63
N ALA A 98 -9.87 -1.30 -4.71
CA ALA A 98 -10.76 -1.01 -5.83
C ALA A 98 -10.30 0.26 -6.56
N ASP A 99 -10.48 0.29 -7.87
CA ASP A 99 -10.14 1.44 -8.69
C ASP A 99 -11.13 2.58 -8.42
N VAL A 100 -10.60 3.71 -7.96
CA VAL A 100 -11.41 4.91 -7.69
C VAL A 100 -10.86 6.10 -8.47
N THR A 101 -10.15 5.84 -9.56
CA THR A 101 -9.51 6.88 -10.36
C THR A 101 -10.55 7.85 -10.93
N PRO A 102 -10.41 9.16 -10.66
CA PRO A 102 -11.29 10.15 -11.28
C PRO A 102 -11.09 10.19 -12.79
N ALA A 103 -12.16 10.50 -13.51
CA ALA A 103 -12.11 10.61 -14.97
C ALA A 103 -11.03 11.63 -15.37
N GLY A 104 -10.19 11.25 -16.32
CA GLY A 104 -9.14 12.13 -16.85
C GLY A 104 -7.89 12.23 -15.98
N HIS A 105 -7.82 11.53 -14.86
CA HIS A 105 -6.64 11.55 -14.01
C HIS A 105 -5.49 10.78 -14.66
N SER A 106 -4.27 11.31 -14.55
CA SER A 106 -3.10 10.72 -15.20
C SER A 106 -2.61 9.44 -14.55
N GLN A 107 -2.85 9.28 -13.25
CA GLN A 107 -2.45 8.09 -12.51
C GLN A 107 -3.65 7.23 -12.14
N LEU A 108 -3.39 5.95 -11.94
CA LEU A 108 -4.37 5.04 -11.38
C LEU A 108 -4.40 5.26 -9.87
N ILE A 109 -5.59 5.43 -9.31
CA ILE A 109 -5.77 5.58 -7.86
C ILE A 109 -6.64 4.44 -7.37
N MET A 110 -6.13 3.68 -6.41
CA MET A 110 -6.84 2.55 -5.84
C MET A 110 -7.07 2.78 -4.35
N LYS A 111 -8.14 2.21 -3.83
CA LYS A 111 -8.58 2.45 -2.45
C LYS A 111 -8.93 1.15 -1.76
N HIS A 112 -8.44 0.98 -0.55
CA HIS A 112 -8.77 -0.13 0.33
C HIS A 112 -9.48 0.41 1.56
N VAL A 113 -10.63 -0.18 1.90
CA VAL A 113 -11.38 0.14 3.11
C VAL A 113 -11.43 -1.09 3.99
N ARG A 114 -10.94 -0.95 5.23
CA ARG A 114 -10.96 -2.06 6.18
C ARG A 114 -12.40 -2.40 6.57
N ARG A 115 -12.69 -3.68 6.60
CA ARG A 115 -14.03 -4.16 6.94
C ARG A 115 -14.15 -4.34 8.45
N GLU A 116 -14.39 -3.27 9.16
CA GLU A 116 -14.56 -3.35 10.61
C GLU A 116 -15.81 -4.11 11.00
N GLY A 117 -16.88 -3.91 10.27
CA GLY A 117 -18.17 -4.52 10.58
C GLY A 117 -18.12 -6.02 10.59
N SER A 118 -17.24 -6.62 9.79
CA SER A 118 -17.14 -8.06 9.73
C SER A 118 -16.61 -8.66 11.03
N SER A 119 -15.84 -7.91 11.79
CA SER A 119 -15.27 -8.40 13.05
C SER A 119 -16.25 -8.26 14.20
N THR A 120 -17.11 -7.26 14.18
CA THR A 120 -18.07 -6.98 15.23
C THR A 120 -19.44 -7.52 14.91
N GLY A 121 -19.74 -7.61 13.63
CA GLY A 121 -20.98 -8.21 13.18
C GLY A 121 -21.03 -9.69 13.48
N GLY A 122 -19.86 -10.15 13.75
CA GLY A 122 -19.83 -11.50 14.30
C GLY A 122 -20.51 -11.40 15.61
#